data_85bcf1d911587359374126bd3d363460
#
_entry.id   85bcf1d911587359374126bd3d363460
#
_cell.length_a   1.000
_cell.length_b   1.000
_cell.length_c   1.000
_cell.angle_alpha   90.00
_cell.angle_beta   90.00
_cell.angle_gamma   90.00
#
_symmetry.space_group_name_H-M   'P 1'
#
loop_
_entity.id
_entity.type
_entity.pdbx_description
1 polymer ?
#
loop_
_entity_poly.entity_id
_entity_poly.type
_entity_poly.pdbx_seq_one_letter_code
_entity_poly.pdbx_strand_id
1 'polypeptide(L)'
;ITDRRYPGFPIAEVAEDGSSVITKHPGTGGLVSVGTVTSQLLYEIAEPAYLGPDVVTHFDTISLAQQAEHRVAITGVTGSPPPETLKVALNEVGGYRNTMTMVLTGLDLEAKAAFAQQQLFAILGGRGSFAEVGGRFLRFDTPDAPTNDQACAHLRITVKDTDPRKVGRAF
;
A
#
# COMPACT_ATOMS: atom_id res chain seq x y z
N ILE A 1 -10.25 3.34 16.77
CA ILE A 1 -9.25 4.28 17.35
C ILE A 1 -10.03 5.44 17.96
N THR A 2 -9.93 5.61 19.28
CA THR A 2 -10.65 6.66 20.04
C THR A 2 -9.83 7.95 20.18
N ASP A 3 -8.51 7.84 20.25
CA ASP A 3 -7.61 8.99 20.23
C ASP A 3 -6.47 8.76 19.25
N ARG A 4 -6.41 9.58 18.20
CA ARG A 4 -5.38 9.50 17.16
C ARG A 4 -4.04 10.12 17.58
N ARG A 5 -4.02 10.93 18.61
CA ARG A 5 -2.79 11.58 19.10
C ARG A 5 -1.91 10.61 19.86
N TYR A 6 -2.55 9.68 20.59
CA TYR A 6 -1.86 8.68 21.41
C TYR A 6 -2.41 7.27 21.15
N PRO A 7 -2.21 6.70 19.95
CA PRO A 7 -2.72 5.35 19.66
C PRO A 7 -2.03 4.28 20.52
N GLY A 8 -0.80 4.53 20.96
CA GLY A 8 0.04 3.57 21.66
C GLY A 8 0.55 2.46 20.74
N PHE A 9 1.42 1.61 21.27
CA PHE A 9 1.87 0.39 20.62
C PHE A 9 1.17 -0.83 21.23
N PRO A 10 0.98 -1.93 20.47
CA PRO A 10 0.51 -3.18 21.02
C PRO A 10 1.56 -3.80 21.95
N ILE A 11 1.10 -4.61 22.89
CA ILE A 11 1.90 -5.41 23.81
C ILE A 11 1.57 -6.88 23.54
N ALA A 12 2.57 -7.73 23.45
CA ALA A 12 2.40 -9.17 23.44
C ALA A 12 2.77 -9.74 24.82
N GLU A 13 1.80 -10.40 25.46
CA GLU A 13 2.03 -11.21 26.64
C GLU A 13 2.22 -12.64 26.15
N VAL A 14 3.43 -13.18 26.24
CA VAL A 14 3.80 -14.51 25.72
C VAL A 14 3.88 -15.50 26.87
N ALA A 15 3.17 -16.62 26.74
CA ALA A 15 3.19 -17.70 27.71
C ALA A 15 4.30 -18.72 27.38
N GLU A 16 4.65 -19.56 28.36
CA GLU A 16 5.71 -20.57 28.25
C GLU A 16 5.41 -21.62 27.18
N ASP A 17 4.13 -21.89 26.89
CA ASP A 17 3.67 -22.81 25.85
C ASP A 17 3.68 -22.20 24.44
N GLY A 18 4.15 -20.96 24.30
CA GLY A 18 4.18 -20.23 23.03
C GLY A 18 2.87 -19.55 22.64
N SER A 19 1.79 -19.73 23.39
CA SER A 19 0.58 -18.95 23.20
C SER A 19 0.82 -17.48 23.59
N SER A 20 0.03 -16.57 23.05
CA SER A 20 0.19 -15.15 23.38
C SER A 20 -1.14 -14.41 23.43
N VAL A 21 -1.12 -13.27 24.10
CA VAL A 21 -2.23 -12.33 24.13
C VAL A 21 -1.75 -10.97 23.66
N ILE A 22 -2.37 -10.44 22.63
CA ILE A 22 -2.14 -9.08 22.18
C ILE A 22 -3.04 -8.14 22.95
N THR A 23 -2.44 -7.10 23.53
CA THR A 23 -3.12 -6.06 24.30
C THR A 23 -2.49 -4.70 24.06
N LYS A 24 -2.81 -3.69 24.85
CA LYS A 24 -2.26 -2.34 24.79
C LYS A 24 -2.22 -1.70 26.18
N HIS A 25 -1.46 -0.62 26.32
CA HIS A 25 -1.48 0.17 27.55
C HIS A 25 -2.85 0.81 27.80
N PRO A 26 -3.32 0.82 29.07
CA PRO A 26 -4.51 1.57 29.45
C PRO A 26 -4.42 3.05 29.05
N GLY A 27 -5.55 3.66 28.72
CA GLY A 27 -5.62 5.09 28.38
C GLY A 27 -5.09 5.48 27.00
N THR A 28 -4.55 4.53 26.20
CA THR A 28 -4.17 4.80 24.81
C THR A 28 -5.35 4.64 23.85
N GLY A 29 -5.36 5.40 22.74
CA GLY A 29 -6.48 5.47 21.79
C GLY A 29 -6.51 4.36 20.72
N GLY A 30 -5.53 3.44 20.72
CA GLY A 30 -5.50 2.31 19.78
C GLY A 30 -6.63 1.32 20.04
N LEU A 31 -6.87 0.46 19.05
CA LEU A 31 -7.86 -0.62 19.12
C LEU A 31 -7.18 -1.96 18.94
N VAL A 32 -7.35 -2.86 19.92
CA VAL A 32 -6.95 -4.26 19.80
C VAL A 32 -8.21 -5.13 19.76
N SER A 33 -8.43 -5.73 18.60
CA SER A 33 -9.55 -6.63 18.31
C SER A 33 -9.09 -7.76 17.41
N VAL A 34 -9.86 -8.84 17.29
CA VAL A 34 -9.57 -9.91 16.33
C VAL A 34 -9.34 -9.33 14.93
N GLY A 35 -10.18 -8.36 14.49
CA GLY A 35 -10.02 -7.75 13.17
C GLY A 35 -8.71 -6.97 12.99
N THR A 36 -8.27 -6.18 13.99
CA THR A 36 -7.00 -5.43 13.89
C THR A 36 -5.78 -6.34 13.99
N VAL A 37 -5.83 -7.38 14.81
CA VAL A 37 -4.76 -8.39 14.91
C VAL A 37 -4.66 -9.19 13.62
N THR A 38 -5.79 -9.64 13.05
CA THR A 38 -5.82 -10.32 11.74
C THR A 38 -5.21 -9.45 10.66
N SER A 39 -5.61 -8.17 10.58
CA SER A 39 -5.08 -7.25 9.58
C SER A 39 -3.56 -7.06 9.69
N GLN A 40 -3.03 -7.06 10.92
CA GLN A 40 -1.59 -6.94 11.13
C GLN A 40 -0.85 -8.24 10.80
N LEU A 41 -1.40 -9.40 11.16
CA LEU A 41 -0.80 -10.70 10.81
C LEU A 41 -0.76 -10.94 9.30
N LEU A 42 -1.74 -10.43 8.55
CA LEU A 42 -1.81 -10.55 7.09
C LEU A 42 -1.06 -9.45 6.35
N TYR A 43 -0.48 -8.48 7.06
CA TYR A 43 0.23 -7.38 6.44
C TYR A 43 1.54 -7.84 5.81
N GLU A 44 1.67 -7.65 4.49
CA GLU A 44 2.82 -8.08 3.69
C GLU A 44 3.09 -9.60 3.69
N ILE A 45 2.07 -10.41 3.97
CA ILE A 45 2.14 -11.88 3.89
C ILE A 45 1.56 -12.31 2.53
N ALA A 46 2.36 -13.06 1.76
CA ALA A 46 1.95 -13.57 0.45
C ALA A 46 1.35 -14.97 0.53
N GLU A 47 1.98 -15.87 1.29
CA GLU A 47 1.58 -17.27 1.45
C GLU A 47 1.44 -17.62 2.94
N PRO A 48 0.57 -18.59 3.29
CA PRO A 48 0.41 -19.00 4.68
C PRO A 48 1.68 -19.50 5.35
N ALA A 49 2.57 -20.15 4.60
CA ALA A 49 3.88 -20.60 5.08
C ALA A 49 4.86 -19.43 5.14
N TYR A 50 5.03 -18.83 6.29
CA TYR A 50 5.97 -17.73 6.51
C TYR A 50 7.37 -18.26 6.79
N LEU A 51 8.28 -18.02 5.84
CA LEU A 51 9.65 -18.56 5.86
C LEU A 51 10.53 -17.73 6.81
N GLY A 52 10.86 -18.31 7.96
CA GLY A 52 11.87 -17.77 8.87
C GLY A 52 13.20 -18.52 8.75
N PRO A 53 14.30 -17.98 9.31
CA PRO A 53 15.60 -18.64 9.27
C PRO A 53 15.68 -19.92 10.10
N ASP A 54 14.86 -20.02 11.15
CA ASP A 54 14.87 -21.13 12.11
C ASP A 54 13.65 -22.02 12.01
N VAL A 55 12.56 -21.51 11.47
CA VAL A 55 11.26 -22.21 11.38
C VAL A 55 10.41 -21.61 10.26
N VAL A 56 9.61 -22.44 9.62
CA VAL A 56 8.50 -22.00 8.78
C VAL A 56 7.24 -21.93 9.65
N THR A 57 6.67 -20.75 9.83
CA THR A 57 5.44 -20.56 10.62
C THR A 57 4.23 -20.70 9.72
N HIS A 58 3.26 -21.53 10.11
CA HIS A 58 2.03 -21.77 9.38
C HIS A 58 0.92 -20.83 9.85
N PHE A 59 0.69 -19.73 9.13
CA PHE A 59 -0.28 -18.69 9.49
C PHE A 59 -1.73 -19.14 9.37
N ASP A 60 -2.02 -20.14 8.54
CA ASP A 60 -3.34 -20.75 8.37
C ASP A 60 -3.77 -21.62 9.56
N THR A 61 -2.86 -21.92 10.48
CA THR A 61 -3.16 -22.65 11.73
C THR A 61 -3.48 -21.73 12.90
N ILE A 62 -3.24 -20.41 12.77
CA ILE A 62 -3.43 -19.44 13.83
C ILE A 62 -4.92 -19.31 14.18
N SER A 63 -5.23 -19.46 15.45
CA SER A 63 -6.54 -19.17 16.02
C SER A 63 -6.51 -17.88 16.84
N LEU A 64 -7.47 -16.99 16.56
CA LEU A 64 -7.63 -15.72 17.26
C LEU A 64 -8.94 -15.70 18.04
N ALA A 65 -8.90 -15.32 19.31
CA ALA A 65 -10.08 -15.20 20.15
C ALA A 65 -10.05 -13.91 20.97
N GLN A 66 -11.15 -13.15 20.93
CA GLN A 66 -11.32 -11.99 21.81
C GLN A 66 -11.57 -12.47 23.23
N GLN A 67 -10.65 -12.24 24.14
CA GLN A 67 -10.79 -12.62 25.56
C GLN A 67 -11.50 -11.56 26.40
N ALA A 68 -11.18 -10.28 26.11
CA ALA A 68 -11.76 -9.12 26.77
C ALA A 68 -11.59 -7.90 25.86
N GLU A 69 -12.06 -6.74 26.30
CA GLU A 69 -11.80 -5.48 25.60
C GLU A 69 -10.29 -5.26 25.47
N HIS A 70 -9.83 -5.03 24.25
CA HIS A 70 -8.41 -4.86 23.91
C HIS A 70 -7.50 -6.03 24.33
N ARG A 71 -8.02 -7.26 24.35
CA ARG A 71 -7.24 -8.48 24.62
C ARG A 71 -7.63 -9.58 23.63
N VAL A 72 -6.69 -9.97 22.78
CA VAL A 72 -6.88 -11.02 21.77
C VAL A 72 -5.88 -12.13 21.97
N ALA A 73 -6.37 -13.32 22.27
CA ALA A 73 -5.53 -14.52 22.35
C ALA A 73 -5.12 -14.99 20.95
N ILE A 74 -3.89 -15.43 20.84
CA ILE A 74 -3.30 -16.09 19.68
C ILE A 74 -2.88 -17.49 20.12
N THR A 75 -3.44 -18.51 19.48
CA THR A 75 -3.18 -19.93 19.79
C THR A 75 -3.10 -20.76 18.51
N GLY A 76 -2.75 -22.04 18.63
CA GLY A 76 -2.78 -23.02 17.53
C GLY A 76 -1.70 -22.82 16.46
N VAL A 77 -0.74 -21.93 16.70
CA VAL A 77 0.37 -21.70 15.74
C VAL A 77 1.21 -22.97 15.63
N THR A 78 1.39 -23.46 14.41
CA THR A 78 2.28 -24.58 14.11
C THR A 78 3.45 -24.14 13.25
N GLY A 79 4.49 -24.96 13.23
CA GLY A 79 5.67 -24.71 12.40
C GLY A 79 6.22 -26.00 11.80
N SER A 80 7.04 -25.83 10.79
CA SER A 80 7.86 -26.91 10.21
C SER A 80 9.34 -26.49 10.21
N PRO A 81 10.27 -27.44 9.95
CA PRO A 81 11.69 -27.12 9.88
C PRO A 81 11.98 -25.95 8.93
N PRO A 82 13.10 -25.23 9.17
CA PRO A 82 13.46 -24.11 8.29
C PRO A 82 13.64 -24.57 6.85
N PRO A 83 13.38 -23.69 5.87
CA PRO A 83 13.60 -24.02 4.47
C PRO A 83 15.11 -24.18 4.17
N GLU A 84 15.43 -24.91 3.11
CA GLU A 84 16.83 -25.03 2.62
C GLU A 84 17.39 -23.70 2.10
N THR A 85 16.52 -22.76 1.76
CA THR A 85 16.89 -21.44 1.21
C THR A 85 16.36 -20.34 2.12
N LEU A 86 17.11 -19.24 2.24
CA LEU A 86 16.69 -18.06 2.98
C LEU A 86 15.94 -17.09 2.09
N LYS A 87 14.94 -16.39 2.65
CA LYS A 87 14.33 -15.23 2.02
C LYS A 87 15.32 -14.07 2.06
N VAL A 88 15.67 -13.54 0.90
CA VAL A 88 16.56 -12.39 0.75
C VAL A 88 15.78 -11.22 0.13
N ALA A 89 15.82 -10.06 0.77
CA ALA A 89 15.33 -8.82 0.18
C ALA A 89 16.42 -8.22 -0.71
N LEU A 90 16.14 -8.11 -2.01
CA LEU A 90 17.02 -7.49 -2.99
C LEU A 90 16.48 -6.13 -3.39
N ASN A 91 17.33 -5.12 -3.32
CA ASN A 91 17.05 -3.78 -3.83
C ASN A 91 17.87 -3.55 -5.10
N GLU A 92 17.19 -3.20 -6.17
CA GLU A 92 17.81 -2.89 -7.46
C GLU A 92 17.46 -1.45 -7.88
N VAL A 93 18.44 -0.75 -8.46
CA VAL A 93 18.20 0.58 -9.03
C VAL A 93 17.59 0.41 -10.41
N GLY A 94 16.27 0.50 -10.50
CA GLY A 94 15.50 0.37 -11.74
C GLY A 94 15.45 1.64 -12.60
N GLY A 95 16.32 2.63 -12.34
CA GLY A 95 16.35 3.92 -13.02
C GLY A 95 15.59 5.02 -12.26
N TYR A 96 15.19 6.04 -12.99
CA TYR A 96 14.55 7.25 -12.46
C TYR A 96 13.10 7.31 -12.89
N ARG A 97 12.24 7.85 -12.04
CA ARG A 97 10.82 8.03 -12.30
C ARG A 97 10.37 9.42 -11.90
N ASN A 98 9.51 10.01 -12.72
CA ASN A 98 8.79 11.22 -12.38
C ASN A 98 7.31 11.08 -12.70
N THR A 99 6.48 11.86 -12.01
CA THR A 99 5.02 11.81 -12.18
C THR A 99 4.48 13.23 -12.12
N MET A 100 3.67 13.59 -13.12
CA MET A 100 2.86 14.80 -13.06
C MET A 100 1.37 14.44 -12.96
N THR A 101 0.60 15.33 -12.37
CA THR A 101 -0.86 15.24 -12.34
C THR A 101 -1.45 16.55 -12.82
N MET A 102 -2.25 16.49 -13.87
CA MET A 102 -3.04 17.62 -14.36
C MET A 102 -4.47 17.50 -13.87
N VAL A 103 -5.00 18.57 -13.30
CA VAL A 103 -6.42 18.66 -12.93
C VAL A 103 -7.17 19.19 -14.13
N LEU A 104 -8.16 18.42 -14.58
CA LEU A 104 -9.06 18.77 -15.69
C LEU A 104 -10.45 19.04 -15.13
N THR A 105 -11.08 20.11 -15.58
CA THR A 105 -12.41 20.52 -15.09
C THR A 105 -13.35 20.82 -16.24
N GLY A 106 -14.64 20.82 -15.94
CA GLY A 106 -15.73 21.16 -16.90
C GLY A 106 -16.10 19.98 -17.79
N LEU A 107 -16.69 20.27 -18.94
CA LEU A 107 -17.19 19.27 -19.89
C LEU A 107 -16.05 18.59 -20.67
N ASP A 108 -16.37 17.45 -21.30
CA ASP A 108 -15.50 16.73 -22.25
C ASP A 108 -14.13 16.32 -21.66
N LEU A 109 -14.14 15.84 -20.43
CA LEU A 109 -12.92 15.52 -19.68
C LEU A 109 -12.01 14.49 -20.36
N GLU A 110 -12.60 13.48 -21.07
CA GLU A 110 -11.82 12.52 -21.85
C GLU A 110 -11.12 13.18 -23.04
N ALA A 111 -11.83 14.03 -23.79
CA ALA A 111 -11.23 14.75 -24.90
C ALA A 111 -10.11 15.68 -24.44
N LYS A 112 -10.32 16.37 -23.32
CA LYS A 112 -9.28 17.20 -22.67
C LYS A 112 -8.08 16.38 -22.24
N ALA A 113 -8.28 15.20 -21.65
CA ALA A 113 -7.20 14.32 -21.24
C ALA A 113 -6.40 13.80 -22.44
N ALA A 114 -7.08 13.42 -23.53
CA ALA A 114 -6.44 12.99 -24.76
C ALA A 114 -5.63 14.13 -25.38
N PHE A 115 -6.20 15.32 -25.48
CA PHE A 115 -5.52 16.50 -25.98
C PHE A 115 -4.28 16.87 -25.16
N ALA A 116 -4.42 16.90 -23.82
CA ALA A 116 -3.31 17.22 -22.92
C ALA A 116 -2.16 16.23 -23.08
N GLN A 117 -2.45 14.91 -23.17
CA GLN A 117 -1.43 13.91 -23.42
C GLN A 117 -0.75 14.09 -24.78
N GLN A 118 -1.52 14.35 -25.82
CA GLN A 118 -0.99 14.57 -27.16
C GLN A 118 -0.02 15.76 -27.18
N GLN A 119 -0.42 16.88 -26.59
CA GLN A 119 0.42 18.10 -26.52
C GLN A 119 1.68 17.86 -25.70
N LEU A 120 1.54 17.25 -24.54
CA LEU A 120 2.68 16.94 -23.67
C LEU A 120 3.73 16.10 -24.41
N PHE A 121 3.33 14.99 -25.01
CA PHE A 121 4.28 14.11 -25.69
C PHE A 121 4.79 14.68 -27.03
N ALA A 122 4.04 15.56 -27.68
CA ALA A 122 4.56 16.32 -28.82
C ALA A 122 5.75 17.22 -28.43
N ILE A 123 5.64 17.88 -27.27
CA ILE A 123 6.72 18.72 -26.73
C ILE A 123 7.92 17.88 -26.26
N LEU A 124 7.67 16.71 -25.66
CA LEU A 124 8.71 15.85 -25.07
C LEU A 124 9.37 14.90 -26.08
N GLY A 125 9.10 15.05 -27.38
CA GLY A 125 9.70 14.22 -28.43
C GLY A 125 9.04 12.85 -28.61
N GLY A 126 7.80 12.68 -28.11
CA GLY A 126 7.00 11.46 -28.20
C GLY A 126 7.10 10.55 -26.97
N ARG A 127 6.12 9.65 -26.85
CA ARG A 127 6.12 8.64 -25.77
C ARG A 127 7.35 7.72 -25.83
N GLY A 128 7.85 7.42 -27.03
CA GLY A 128 9.04 6.60 -27.23
C GLY A 128 10.36 7.24 -26.79
N SER A 129 10.36 8.50 -26.37
CA SER A 129 11.53 9.18 -25.79
C SER A 129 11.90 8.63 -24.40
N PHE A 130 10.99 7.91 -23.75
CA PHE A 130 11.15 7.34 -22.41
C PHE A 130 11.17 5.82 -22.48
N ALA A 131 11.88 5.18 -21.54
CA ALA A 131 11.89 3.72 -21.45
C ALA A 131 10.51 3.17 -21.09
N GLU A 132 9.75 3.88 -20.22
CA GLU A 132 8.40 3.49 -19.82
C GLU A 132 7.53 4.74 -19.64
N VAL A 133 6.29 4.66 -20.12
CA VAL A 133 5.26 5.69 -19.93
C VAL A 133 3.98 5.06 -19.44
N GLY A 134 3.57 5.41 -18.22
CA GLY A 134 2.29 5.07 -17.62
C GLY A 134 1.34 6.26 -17.62
N GLY A 135 0.04 5.98 -17.68
CA GLY A 135 -1.00 6.99 -17.54
C GLY A 135 -2.20 6.46 -16.77
N ARG A 136 -2.79 7.32 -15.92
CA ARG A 136 -4.07 7.06 -15.27
C ARG A 136 -4.96 8.26 -15.41
N PHE A 137 -6.19 8.01 -15.86
CA PHE A 137 -7.25 9.01 -15.88
C PHE A 137 -8.24 8.66 -14.77
N LEU A 138 -8.30 9.51 -13.75
CA LEU A 138 -9.11 9.30 -12.55
C LEU A 138 -10.26 10.31 -12.60
N ARG A 139 -11.46 9.82 -12.77
CA ARG A 139 -12.68 10.64 -12.80
C ARG A 139 -13.25 10.76 -11.39
N PHE A 140 -13.61 11.99 -11.02
CA PHE A 140 -14.30 12.34 -9.79
C PHE A 140 -15.61 13.10 -10.08
N ASP A 141 -15.90 13.32 -11.35
CA ASP A 141 -17.06 14.05 -11.82
C ASP A 141 -18.37 13.26 -11.61
N THR A 142 -19.44 14.02 -11.41
CA THR A 142 -20.80 13.52 -11.38
C THR A 142 -21.50 13.85 -12.71
N PRO A 143 -22.50 13.07 -13.17
CA PRO A 143 -23.33 13.44 -14.32
C PRO A 143 -23.94 14.82 -14.09
N ASP A 144 -23.94 15.65 -15.15
CA ASP A 144 -24.50 17.01 -15.15
C ASP A 144 -24.01 17.89 -13.99
N ALA A 145 -22.73 17.75 -13.64
CA ALA A 145 -22.11 18.50 -12.55
C ALA A 145 -22.33 20.01 -12.68
N PRO A 146 -22.93 20.68 -11.68
CA PRO A 146 -23.29 22.10 -11.75
C PRO A 146 -22.12 23.04 -11.54
N THR A 147 -20.97 22.53 -11.09
CA THR A 147 -19.76 23.32 -10.82
C THR A 147 -18.52 22.65 -11.35
N ASN A 148 -17.45 23.40 -11.59
CA ASN A 148 -16.15 22.86 -11.99
C ASN A 148 -15.54 21.90 -10.95
N ASP A 149 -15.78 22.13 -9.67
CA ASP A 149 -15.30 21.24 -8.61
C ASP A 149 -15.94 19.85 -8.69
N GLN A 150 -17.22 19.80 -9.09
CA GLN A 150 -17.95 18.56 -9.28
C GLN A 150 -17.73 17.95 -10.68
N ALA A 151 -17.20 18.73 -11.62
CA ALA A 151 -16.80 18.31 -12.97
C ALA A 151 -15.27 18.22 -13.04
N CYS A 152 -14.67 17.33 -12.25
CA CYS A 152 -13.23 17.25 -12.07
C CYS A 152 -12.68 15.84 -12.39
N ALA A 153 -11.54 15.80 -13.05
CA ALA A 153 -10.76 14.60 -13.26
C ALA A 153 -9.26 14.86 -13.10
N HIS A 154 -8.50 13.86 -12.73
CA HIS A 154 -7.06 13.91 -12.69
C HIS A 154 -6.45 13.05 -13.80
N LEU A 155 -5.64 13.68 -14.64
CA LEU A 155 -4.78 12.98 -15.58
C LEU A 155 -3.40 12.87 -14.96
N ARG A 156 -3.03 11.67 -14.50
CA ARG A 156 -1.71 11.36 -13.97
C ARG A 156 -0.86 10.69 -15.05
N ILE A 157 0.31 11.25 -15.33
CA ILE A 157 1.28 10.69 -16.26
C ILE A 157 2.57 10.40 -15.49
N THR A 158 3.10 9.20 -15.67
CA THR A 158 4.36 8.76 -15.09
C THR A 158 5.30 8.36 -16.20
N VAL A 159 6.53 8.85 -16.15
CA VAL A 159 7.61 8.45 -17.04
C VAL A 159 8.74 7.81 -16.26
N LYS A 160 9.42 6.83 -16.88
CA LYS A 160 10.64 6.22 -16.34
C LYS A 160 11.71 6.17 -17.41
N ASP A 161 12.95 6.37 -17.00
CA ASP A 161 14.13 6.21 -17.87
C ASP A 161 15.39 5.97 -17.02
N THR A 162 16.42 5.39 -17.60
CA THR A 162 17.74 5.27 -16.97
C THR A 162 18.51 6.59 -16.98
N ASP A 163 18.17 7.53 -17.89
CA ASP A 163 18.74 8.87 -17.91
C ASP A 163 17.92 9.84 -17.06
N PRO A 164 18.49 10.34 -15.91
CA PRO A 164 17.78 11.26 -15.02
C PRO A 164 17.39 12.58 -15.69
N ARG A 165 18.09 12.99 -16.75
CA ARG A 165 17.79 14.25 -17.46
C ARG A 165 16.45 14.19 -18.16
N LYS A 166 16.06 13.03 -18.69
CA LYS A 166 14.77 12.82 -19.37
C LYS A 166 13.58 12.92 -18.43
N VAL A 167 13.74 12.43 -17.21
CA VAL A 167 12.67 12.42 -16.19
C VAL A 167 12.76 13.57 -15.21
N GLY A 168 13.73 14.46 -15.39
CA GLY A 168 13.95 15.63 -14.55
C GLY A 168 13.07 16.84 -14.95
N ARG A 169 13.70 18.01 -15.02
CA ARG A 169 13.02 19.28 -15.33
C ARG A 169 12.39 19.36 -16.72
N ALA A 170 12.80 18.49 -17.66
CA ALA A 170 12.22 18.44 -18.99
C ALA A 170 10.82 17.86 -19.02
N PHE A 171 10.50 17.00 -18.06
CA PHE A 171 9.17 16.42 -17.81
C PHE A 171 8.47 17.16 -16.66
#